data_871b272a469c5476f76db7584b829881
#
_entry.id   871b272a469c5476f76db7584b829881
#
_cell.length_a   1.000
_cell.length_b   1.000
_cell.length_c   1.000
_cell.angle_alpha   90.00
_cell.angle_beta   90.00
_cell.angle_gamma   90.00
#
_symmetry.space_group_name_H-M   'P 1'
#
loop_
_entity.id
_entity.type
_entity.pdbx_description
1 polymer ?
#
loop_
_entity_poly.entity_id
_entity_poly.type
_entity_poly.pdbx_seq_one_letter_code
_entity_poly.pdbx_strand_id
1 'polypeptide(L)'
;PRCIGVVTSKSGAAWQDVQNVIRRRWPMVKLLLAPVSVQGIEAEKSITEGIRRLDRDPRPDLILVTRGGGSKEDLWVFNAERIARAAAACRKPVVSAVGHEIDTSILDYVADLRAPTPSAAAELCVPDQSDVRQKIFILQQNIQKNIQNRCKLCYNRFDQLATAQLLQRQHQQLARRERELAGLQAAVQQAAQHRMQDAQ
;
A
#
# COMPACT_ATOMS: atom_id res chain seq x y z
N PRO A 1 -5.71 9.18 3.73
CA PRO A 1 -6.47 10.27 3.12
C PRO A 1 -5.63 11.04 2.10
N ARG A 2 -6.29 11.70 1.15
CA ARG A 2 -5.67 12.66 0.21
C ARG A 2 -5.86 14.10 0.67
N CYS A 3 -6.92 14.34 1.45
CA CYS A 3 -7.23 15.64 2.01
C CYS A 3 -7.85 15.47 3.40
N ILE A 4 -7.38 16.26 4.37
CA ILE A 4 -7.89 16.30 5.73
C ILE A 4 -8.55 17.65 5.95
N GLY A 5 -9.83 17.67 6.32
CA GLY A 5 -10.52 18.84 6.79
C GLY A 5 -10.19 19.11 8.25
N VAL A 6 -9.77 20.30 8.60
CA VAL A 6 -9.40 20.67 9.97
C VAL A 6 -10.30 21.77 10.48
N VAL A 7 -11.01 21.51 11.58
CA VAL A 7 -11.85 22.45 12.29
C VAL A 7 -11.07 22.97 13.49
N THR A 8 -10.55 24.19 13.39
CA THR A 8 -9.78 24.84 14.45
C THR A 8 -9.65 26.36 14.18
N SER A 9 -9.05 27.08 15.12
CA SER A 9 -8.76 28.51 14.91
C SER A 9 -7.59 28.69 13.94
N LYS A 10 -7.68 29.70 13.07
CA LYS A 10 -6.66 29.98 12.05
C LYS A 10 -5.30 30.37 12.65
N SER A 11 -5.31 31.10 13.77
CA SER A 11 -4.10 31.59 14.46
C SER A 11 -3.66 30.68 15.61
N GLY A 12 -4.35 29.56 15.87
CA GLY A 12 -4.08 28.68 16.99
C GLY A 12 -2.85 27.78 16.83
N ALA A 13 -2.18 27.47 17.92
CA ALA A 13 -1.04 26.54 17.97
C ALA A 13 -1.41 25.17 17.38
N ALA A 14 -2.64 24.66 17.65
CA ALA A 14 -3.12 23.39 17.12
C ALA A 14 -3.04 23.31 15.60
N TRP A 15 -3.39 24.38 14.88
CA TRP A 15 -3.26 24.42 13.43
C TRP A 15 -1.80 24.31 12.96
N GLN A 16 -0.90 25.01 13.64
CA GLN A 16 0.55 24.94 13.36
C GLN A 16 1.07 23.52 13.60
N ASP A 17 0.70 22.91 14.74
CA ASP A 17 1.11 21.56 15.11
C ASP A 17 0.67 20.53 14.08
N VAL A 18 -0.61 20.56 13.66
CA VAL A 18 -1.12 19.68 12.61
C VAL A 18 -0.36 19.86 11.30
N GLN A 19 -0.11 21.11 10.88
CA GLN A 19 0.66 21.37 9.66
C GLN A 19 2.09 20.82 9.73
N ASN A 20 2.77 21.05 10.85
CA ASN A 20 4.16 20.60 11.04
C ASN A 20 4.28 19.08 11.04
N VAL A 21 3.38 18.39 11.75
CA VAL A 21 3.35 16.93 11.79
C VAL A 21 3.05 16.34 10.41
N ILE A 22 2.01 16.82 9.72
CA ILE A 22 1.63 16.33 8.39
C ILE A 22 2.74 16.56 7.37
N ARG A 23 3.35 17.75 7.35
CA ARG A 23 4.47 18.05 6.43
C ARG A 23 5.65 17.10 6.62
N ARG A 24 5.98 16.78 7.86
CA ARG A 24 7.08 15.87 8.19
C ARG A 24 6.74 14.42 7.86
N ARG A 25 5.53 13.97 8.23
CA ARG A 25 5.15 12.55 8.20
C ARG A 25 4.60 12.10 6.84
N TRP A 26 3.75 12.94 6.22
CA TRP A 26 3.11 12.62 4.95
C TRP A 26 2.80 13.88 4.11
N PRO A 27 3.79 14.49 3.44
CA PRO A 27 3.64 15.77 2.75
C PRO A 27 2.70 15.76 1.54
N MET A 28 2.23 14.59 1.13
CA MET A 28 1.32 14.43 -0.02
C MET A 28 -0.14 14.73 0.33
N VAL A 29 -0.50 14.83 1.61
CA VAL A 29 -1.85 15.16 2.06
C VAL A 29 -2.09 16.66 1.99
N LYS A 30 -3.24 17.03 1.45
CA LYS A 30 -3.73 18.40 1.50
C LYS A 30 -4.48 18.66 2.79
N LEU A 31 -4.30 19.84 3.37
CA LEU A 31 -5.04 20.30 4.54
C LEU A 31 -6.03 21.38 4.11
N LEU A 32 -7.28 21.22 4.51
CA LEU A 32 -8.36 22.17 4.29
C LEU A 32 -8.84 22.72 5.63
N LEU A 33 -8.52 23.97 5.93
CA LEU A 33 -8.94 24.62 7.16
C LEU A 33 -10.39 25.13 7.07
N ALA A 34 -11.22 24.75 8.02
CA ALA A 34 -12.43 25.46 8.37
C ALA A 34 -12.12 26.35 9.60
N PRO A 35 -11.83 27.63 9.39
CA PRO A 35 -11.48 28.52 10.49
C PRO A 35 -12.71 28.77 11.37
N VAL A 36 -12.60 28.48 12.66
CA VAL A 36 -13.68 28.61 13.64
C VAL A 36 -13.17 29.28 14.92
N SER A 37 -14.09 29.89 15.66
CA SER A 37 -13.84 30.27 17.06
C SER A 37 -13.93 29.00 17.90
N VAL A 38 -12.88 28.71 18.68
CA VAL A 38 -12.81 27.52 19.56
C VAL A 38 -13.07 27.84 21.03
N GLN A 39 -13.32 29.11 21.34
CA GLN A 39 -13.64 29.64 22.67
C GLN A 39 -14.62 30.81 22.58
N GLY A 40 -15.32 31.12 23.68
CA GLY A 40 -16.30 32.20 23.75
C GLY A 40 -17.69 31.78 23.28
N ILE A 41 -18.66 32.72 23.38
CA ILE A 41 -20.08 32.47 23.18
C ILE A 41 -20.44 31.95 21.78
N GLU A 42 -19.74 32.39 20.76
CA GLU A 42 -19.98 31.98 19.37
C GLU A 42 -19.29 30.64 18.98
N ALA A 43 -18.49 30.05 19.89
CA ALA A 43 -17.69 28.89 19.56
C ALA A 43 -18.54 27.66 19.19
N GLU A 44 -19.62 27.39 19.94
CA GLU A 44 -20.52 26.25 19.66
C GLU A 44 -21.08 26.32 18.24
N LYS A 45 -21.62 27.47 17.85
CA LYS A 45 -22.18 27.69 16.51
C LYS A 45 -21.10 27.59 15.43
N SER A 46 -19.98 28.23 15.66
CA SER A 46 -18.85 28.29 14.72
C SER A 46 -18.28 26.87 14.45
N ILE A 47 -18.04 26.08 15.49
CA ILE A 47 -17.54 24.70 15.36
C ILE A 47 -18.58 23.81 14.65
N THR A 48 -19.86 23.91 15.05
CA THR A 48 -20.95 23.16 14.40
C THR A 48 -21.03 23.44 12.90
N GLU A 49 -20.95 24.69 12.52
CA GLU A 49 -20.95 25.10 11.10
C GLU A 49 -19.68 24.65 10.36
N GLY A 50 -18.52 24.74 11.03
CA GLY A 50 -17.25 24.24 10.49
C GLY A 50 -17.29 22.75 10.15
N ILE A 51 -17.81 21.92 11.08
CA ILE A 51 -17.97 20.47 10.86
C ILE A 51 -18.92 20.23 9.67
N ARG A 52 -20.10 20.83 9.67
CA ARG A 52 -21.09 20.67 8.59
C ARG A 52 -20.57 21.14 7.23
N ARG A 53 -19.79 22.23 7.20
CA ARG A 53 -19.18 22.75 5.98
C ARG A 53 -18.19 21.75 5.39
N LEU A 54 -17.32 21.15 6.22
CA LEU A 54 -16.34 20.15 5.75
C LEU A 54 -17.02 18.83 5.38
N ASP A 55 -18.10 18.44 6.04
CA ASP A 55 -18.84 17.23 5.66
C ASP A 55 -19.50 17.37 4.27
N ARG A 56 -20.02 18.55 3.93
CA ARG A 56 -20.61 18.84 2.62
C ARG A 56 -19.59 19.05 1.51
N ASP A 57 -18.37 19.46 1.85
CA ASP A 57 -17.28 19.66 0.87
C ASP A 57 -16.79 18.30 0.37
N PRO A 58 -16.75 18.03 -0.94
CA PRO A 58 -16.33 16.73 -1.47
C PRO A 58 -14.83 16.44 -1.31
N ARG A 59 -14.02 17.44 -0.99
CA ARG A 59 -12.55 17.31 -0.96
C ARG A 59 -11.99 16.56 0.22
N PRO A 60 -12.41 16.81 1.49
CA PRO A 60 -11.86 16.08 2.64
C PRO A 60 -12.32 14.64 2.67
N ASP A 61 -11.39 13.72 2.98
CA ASP A 61 -11.67 12.31 3.24
C ASP A 61 -12.06 12.05 4.70
N LEU A 62 -11.61 12.92 5.61
CA LEU A 62 -11.92 12.89 7.04
C LEU A 62 -11.91 14.31 7.62
N ILE A 63 -12.50 14.47 8.79
CA ILE A 63 -12.59 15.74 9.51
C ILE A 63 -11.85 15.61 10.84
N LEU A 64 -10.86 16.46 11.08
CA LEU A 64 -10.16 16.60 12.34
C LEU A 64 -10.68 17.82 13.09
N VAL A 65 -11.29 17.62 14.25
CA VAL A 65 -11.70 18.70 15.16
C VAL A 65 -10.65 18.82 16.25
N THR A 66 -10.02 19.97 16.34
CA THR A 66 -8.91 20.16 17.23
C THR A 66 -8.86 21.53 17.86
N ARG A 67 -8.29 21.59 19.06
CA ARG A 67 -8.03 22.78 19.80
C ARG A 67 -6.61 22.78 20.36
N GLY A 68 -5.99 23.93 20.46
CA GLY A 68 -4.72 24.13 21.16
C GLY A 68 -4.88 24.13 22.67
N GLY A 69 -3.79 24.23 23.39
CA GLY A 69 -3.79 24.41 24.85
C GLY A 69 -4.64 25.61 25.28
N GLY A 70 -5.20 25.55 26.48
CA GLY A 70 -6.04 26.57 27.10
C GLY A 70 -6.63 26.03 28.40
N SER A 71 -7.48 26.83 29.06
CA SER A 71 -8.09 26.44 30.32
C SER A 71 -9.12 25.30 30.15
N LYS A 72 -9.49 24.63 31.26
CA LYS A 72 -10.54 23.60 31.25
C LYS A 72 -11.89 24.17 30.85
N GLU A 73 -12.14 25.43 31.19
CA GLU A 73 -13.36 26.14 30.84
C GLU A 73 -13.55 26.25 29.33
N ASP A 74 -12.46 26.43 28.60
CA ASP A 74 -12.49 26.49 27.15
C ASP A 74 -12.80 25.14 26.47
N LEU A 75 -12.59 24.00 27.16
CA LEU A 75 -12.94 22.68 26.69
C LEU A 75 -14.45 22.43 26.79
N TRP A 76 -15.13 23.17 27.67
CA TRP A 76 -16.55 22.97 27.94
C TRP A 76 -17.44 23.09 26.70
N VAL A 77 -17.08 23.91 25.76
CA VAL A 77 -17.83 24.08 24.50
C VAL A 77 -17.98 22.79 23.72
N PHE A 78 -16.99 21.89 23.79
CA PHE A 78 -17.03 20.60 23.09
C PHE A 78 -17.94 19.55 23.77
N ASN A 79 -18.52 19.90 24.91
CA ASN A 79 -19.60 19.15 25.54
C ASN A 79 -20.99 19.58 25.02
N ALA A 80 -21.08 20.58 24.15
CA ALA A 80 -22.33 21.05 23.61
C ALA A 80 -23.01 19.97 22.74
N GLU A 81 -24.28 19.70 23.00
CA GLU A 81 -25.09 18.72 22.25
C GLU A 81 -25.09 18.98 20.73
N ARG A 82 -25.09 20.23 20.31
CA ARG A 82 -25.10 20.63 18.91
C ARG A 82 -23.83 20.16 18.17
N ILE A 83 -22.65 20.26 18.81
CA ILE A 83 -21.39 19.83 18.25
C ILE A 83 -21.37 18.31 18.14
N ALA A 84 -21.77 17.61 19.21
CA ALA A 84 -21.85 16.16 19.22
C ALA A 84 -22.80 15.63 18.14
N ARG A 85 -24.00 16.20 18.01
CA ARG A 85 -24.95 15.82 16.95
C ARG A 85 -24.45 16.15 15.56
N ALA A 86 -23.70 17.25 15.38
CA ALA A 86 -23.10 17.57 14.09
C ALA A 86 -22.02 16.58 13.70
N ALA A 87 -21.18 16.15 14.65
CA ALA A 87 -20.18 15.10 14.44
C ALA A 87 -20.82 13.74 14.13
N ALA A 88 -21.82 13.32 14.93
CA ALA A 88 -22.54 12.06 14.74
C ALA A 88 -23.29 11.98 13.40
N ALA A 89 -23.74 13.10 12.86
CA ALA A 89 -24.44 13.16 11.58
C ALA A 89 -23.50 13.24 10.36
N CYS A 90 -22.18 13.33 10.56
CA CYS A 90 -21.20 13.36 9.48
C CYS A 90 -21.17 12.04 8.73
N ARG A 91 -21.05 12.13 7.40
CA ARG A 91 -20.80 10.98 6.54
C ARG A 91 -19.32 10.61 6.48
N LYS A 92 -18.46 11.57 6.80
CA LYS A 92 -17.01 11.42 6.84
C LYS A 92 -16.54 11.06 8.23
N PRO A 93 -15.48 10.25 8.37
CA PRO A 93 -14.89 9.99 9.67
C PRO A 93 -14.49 11.28 10.38
N VAL A 94 -14.81 11.36 11.66
CA VAL A 94 -14.49 12.49 12.54
C VAL A 94 -13.45 12.06 13.56
N VAL A 95 -12.34 12.81 13.61
CA VAL A 95 -11.28 12.64 14.62
C VAL A 95 -11.36 13.79 15.59
N SER A 96 -11.43 13.49 16.87
CA SER A 96 -11.38 14.49 17.95
C SER A 96 -9.98 14.56 18.57
N ALA A 97 -9.47 15.77 18.71
CA ALA A 97 -8.22 16.07 19.43
C ALA A 97 -8.37 17.37 20.23
N VAL A 98 -9.30 17.34 21.15
CA VAL A 98 -9.75 18.52 21.90
C VAL A 98 -9.23 18.51 23.34
N GLY A 99 -9.30 17.36 24.00
CA GLY A 99 -8.92 17.19 25.40
C GLY A 99 -7.62 16.42 25.59
N HIS A 100 -6.93 16.64 26.72
CA HIS A 100 -5.82 15.80 27.15
C HIS A 100 -6.32 14.45 27.70
N GLU A 101 -5.41 13.55 28.06
CA GLU A 101 -5.78 12.17 28.51
C GLU A 101 -6.85 12.13 29.61
N ILE A 102 -6.84 13.11 30.52
CA ILE A 102 -7.73 13.17 31.70
C ILE A 102 -9.05 13.90 31.39
N ASP A 103 -9.06 14.82 30.41
CA ASP A 103 -10.22 15.68 30.13
C ASP A 103 -10.94 15.18 28.87
N THR A 104 -12.01 14.40 29.05
CA THR A 104 -12.80 13.86 27.95
C THR A 104 -14.03 14.74 27.70
N SER A 105 -14.30 15.09 26.47
CA SER A 105 -15.49 15.83 26.04
C SER A 105 -16.55 14.90 25.45
N ILE A 106 -17.79 15.37 25.35
CA ILE A 106 -18.88 14.61 24.66
C ILE A 106 -18.50 14.38 23.19
N LEU A 107 -17.83 15.33 22.55
CA LEU A 107 -17.32 15.13 21.18
C LEU A 107 -16.40 13.92 21.07
N ASP A 108 -15.54 13.67 22.07
CA ASP A 108 -14.60 12.54 22.07
C ASP A 108 -15.33 11.18 22.09
N TYR A 109 -16.50 11.09 22.72
CA TYR A 109 -17.32 9.88 22.73
C TYR A 109 -18.09 9.64 21.43
N VAL A 110 -18.33 10.69 20.67
CA VAL A 110 -19.11 10.62 19.44
C VAL A 110 -18.20 10.48 18.20
N ALA A 111 -16.97 10.96 18.31
CA ALA A 111 -15.98 10.88 17.23
C ALA A 111 -15.58 9.42 16.94
N ASP A 112 -15.26 9.11 15.68
CA ASP A 112 -14.78 7.79 15.27
C ASP A 112 -13.41 7.45 15.86
N LEU A 113 -12.60 8.47 16.13
CA LEU A 113 -11.28 8.34 16.73
C LEU A 113 -11.01 9.52 17.66
N ARG A 114 -10.46 9.21 18.84
CA ARG A 114 -9.97 10.20 19.80
C ARG A 114 -8.44 10.20 19.83
N ALA A 115 -7.86 11.39 19.89
CA ALA A 115 -6.42 11.57 20.12
C ALA A 115 -6.20 12.58 21.27
N PRO A 116 -5.14 12.40 22.10
CA PRO A 116 -4.91 13.25 23.27
C PRO A 116 -4.38 14.64 22.92
N THR A 117 -3.84 14.83 21.71
CA THR A 117 -3.28 16.10 21.25
C THR A 117 -3.49 16.29 19.75
N PRO A 118 -3.45 17.57 19.27
CA PRO A 118 -3.50 17.87 17.83
C PRO A 118 -2.40 17.15 17.02
N SER A 119 -1.20 17.06 17.59
CA SER A 119 -0.06 16.38 16.97
C SER A 119 -0.30 14.86 16.87
N ALA A 120 -0.76 14.23 17.95
CA ALA A 120 -1.09 12.80 17.94
C ALA A 120 -2.21 12.47 16.95
N ALA A 121 -3.23 13.32 16.86
CA ALA A 121 -4.29 13.17 15.88
C ALA A 121 -3.77 13.25 14.45
N ALA A 122 -2.88 14.22 14.18
CA ALA A 122 -2.26 14.34 12.87
C ALA A 122 -1.44 13.09 12.51
N GLU A 123 -0.72 12.50 13.47
CA GLU A 123 0.02 11.26 13.25
C GLU A 123 -0.90 10.06 12.97
N LEU A 124 -2.01 9.94 13.69
CA LEU A 124 -3.01 8.88 13.49
C LEU A 124 -3.73 8.99 12.15
N CYS A 125 -3.91 10.21 11.64
CA CYS A 125 -4.60 10.46 10.37
C CYS A 125 -3.79 10.05 9.13
N VAL A 126 -2.47 9.90 9.22
CA VAL A 126 -1.60 9.62 8.07
C VAL A 126 -0.56 8.54 8.38
N PRO A 127 -0.16 7.75 7.37
CA PRO A 127 0.93 6.79 7.55
C PRO A 127 2.26 7.51 7.72
N ASP A 128 3.28 6.76 8.15
CA ASP A 128 4.66 7.25 8.12
C ASP A 128 5.27 7.03 6.73
N GLN A 129 5.87 8.07 6.18
CA GLN A 129 6.49 8.00 4.85
C GLN A 129 7.65 7.01 4.80
N SER A 130 8.42 6.89 5.89
CA SER A 130 9.55 5.96 5.99
C SER A 130 9.07 4.52 5.93
N ASP A 131 8.01 4.18 6.66
CA ASP A 131 7.43 2.83 6.69
C ASP A 131 6.89 2.42 5.30
N VAL A 132 6.20 3.36 4.63
CA VAL A 132 5.69 3.11 3.28
C VAL A 132 6.83 2.92 2.28
N ARG A 133 7.89 3.75 2.35
CA ARG A 133 9.07 3.60 1.49
C ARG A 133 9.77 2.26 1.73
N GLN A 134 9.92 1.85 2.99
CA GLN A 134 10.53 0.56 3.33
C GLN A 134 9.71 -0.61 2.78
N LYS A 135 8.37 -0.57 2.91
CA LYS A 135 7.49 -1.59 2.33
C LYS A 135 7.62 -1.67 0.81
N ILE A 136 7.66 -0.52 0.12
CA ILE A 136 7.86 -0.47 -1.33
C ILE A 136 9.21 -1.09 -1.70
N PHE A 137 10.28 -0.76 -0.99
CA PHE A 137 11.61 -1.30 -1.23
C PHE A 137 11.65 -2.84 -1.07
N ILE A 138 11.05 -3.36 0.00
CA ILE A 138 10.95 -4.82 0.23
C ILE A 138 10.15 -5.50 -0.91
N LEU A 139 9.03 -4.90 -1.31
CA LEU A 139 8.22 -5.43 -2.41
C LEU A 139 8.99 -5.44 -3.73
N GLN A 140 9.75 -4.38 -4.03
CA GLN A 140 10.60 -4.29 -5.21
C GLN A 140 11.67 -5.38 -5.22
N GLN A 141 12.36 -5.61 -4.09
CA GLN A 141 13.33 -6.70 -3.97
C GLN A 141 12.70 -8.07 -4.18
N ASN A 142 11.51 -8.31 -3.61
CA ASN A 142 10.80 -9.56 -3.78
C ASN A 142 10.39 -9.81 -5.24
N ILE A 143 9.92 -8.79 -5.93
CA ILE A 143 9.60 -8.87 -7.36
C ILE A 143 10.84 -9.21 -8.16
N GLN A 144 11.96 -8.51 -7.94
CA GLN A 144 13.21 -8.75 -8.63
C GLN A 144 13.72 -10.18 -8.41
N LYS A 145 13.71 -10.67 -7.17
CA LYS A 145 14.09 -12.03 -6.83
C LYS A 145 13.20 -13.08 -7.53
N ASN A 146 11.90 -12.84 -7.54
CA ASN A 146 10.95 -13.74 -8.21
C ASN A 146 11.18 -13.80 -9.72
N ILE A 147 11.42 -12.65 -10.36
CA ILE A 147 11.75 -12.61 -11.78
C ILE A 147 13.05 -13.36 -12.07
N GLN A 148 14.10 -13.12 -11.29
CA GLN A 148 15.39 -13.82 -11.44
C GLN A 148 15.23 -15.34 -11.30
N ASN A 149 14.46 -15.80 -10.29
CA ASN A 149 14.19 -17.23 -10.09
C ASN A 149 13.41 -17.82 -11.27
N ARG A 150 12.41 -17.12 -11.79
CA ARG A 150 11.64 -17.58 -12.96
C ARG A 150 12.54 -17.66 -14.21
N CYS A 151 13.36 -16.66 -14.46
CA CYS A 151 14.33 -16.69 -15.54
C CYS A 151 15.27 -17.89 -15.41
N LYS A 152 15.84 -18.12 -14.21
CA LYS A 152 16.73 -19.26 -13.94
C LYS A 152 16.05 -20.61 -14.20
N LEU A 153 14.80 -20.76 -13.77
CA LEU A 153 14.02 -21.96 -14.05
C LEU A 153 13.75 -22.15 -15.55
N CYS A 154 13.45 -21.08 -16.29
CA CYS A 154 13.28 -21.13 -17.74
C CYS A 154 14.58 -21.53 -18.45
N TYR A 155 15.73 -20.94 -18.07
CA TYR A 155 17.04 -21.30 -18.61
C TYR A 155 17.37 -22.79 -18.33
N ASN A 156 17.20 -23.25 -17.10
CA ASN A 156 17.46 -24.66 -16.76
C ASN A 156 16.58 -25.62 -17.58
N ARG A 157 15.31 -25.27 -17.76
CA ARG A 157 14.39 -26.05 -18.59
C ARG A 157 14.77 -26.05 -20.05
N PHE A 158 15.20 -24.91 -20.56
CA PHE A 158 15.71 -24.81 -21.93
C PHE A 158 16.96 -25.68 -22.15
N ASP A 159 17.94 -25.61 -21.23
CA ASP A 159 19.16 -26.43 -21.30
C ASP A 159 18.86 -27.92 -21.24
N GLN A 160 17.93 -28.34 -20.37
CA GLN A 160 17.49 -29.74 -20.30
C GLN A 160 16.87 -30.21 -21.63
N LEU A 161 16.01 -29.41 -22.25
CA LEU A 161 15.38 -29.73 -23.51
C LEU A 161 16.40 -29.75 -24.66
N ALA A 162 17.32 -28.78 -24.70
CA ALA A 162 18.39 -28.72 -25.72
C ALA A 162 19.31 -29.94 -25.63
N THR A 163 19.71 -30.33 -24.41
CA THR A 163 20.55 -31.52 -24.18
C THR A 163 19.82 -32.80 -24.57
N ALA A 164 18.53 -32.94 -24.18
CA ALA A 164 17.73 -34.11 -24.55
C ALA A 164 17.57 -34.24 -26.08
N GLN A 165 17.33 -33.14 -26.80
CA GLN A 165 17.24 -33.14 -28.26
C GLN A 165 18.56 -33.53 -28.94
N LEU A 166 19.71 -33.05 -28.43
CA LEU A 166 21.02 -33.42 -28.95
C LEU A 166 21.31 -34.92 -28.76
N LEU A 167 21.03 -35.46 -27.57
CA LEU A 167 21.18 -36.90 -27.30
C LEU A 167 20.28 -37.71 -28.20
N GLN A 168 19.02 -37.33 -28.38
CA GLN A 168 18.11 -38.03 -29.25
C GLN A 168 18.55 -38.01 -30.71
N ARG A 169 19.10 -36.92 -31.23
CA ARG A 169 19.67 -36.86 -32.56
C ARG A 169 20.89 -37.75 -32.72
N GLN A 170 21.77 -37.80 -31.73
CA GLN A 170 22.94 -38.70 -31.73
C GLN A 170 22.51 -40.18 -31.72
N HIS A 171 21.56 -40.57 -30.90
CA HIS A 171 21.01 -41.91 -30.89
C HIS A 171 20.39 -42.32 -32.25
N GLN A 172 19.64 -41.42 -32.84
CA GLN A 172 19.09 -41.66 -34.21
C GLN A 172 20.17 -41.83 -35.28
N GLN A 173 21.21 -41.04 -35.20
CA GLN A 173 22.37 -41.19 -36.15
C GLN A 173 23.11 -42.51 -35.96
N LEU A 174 23.34 -42.91 -34.70
CA LEU A 174 23.96 -44.21 -34.41
C LEU A 174 23.12 -45.37 -34.91
N ALA A 175 21.81 -45.37 -34.57
CA ALA A 175 20.90 -46.40 -35.06
C ALA A 175 20.76 -46.47 -36.60
N ARG A 176 20.97 -45.36 -37.29
CA ARG A 176 21.05 -45.35 -38.75
C ARG A 176 22.31 -45.98 -39.26
N ARG A 177 23.49 -45.66 -38.70
CA ARG A 177 24.78 -46.23 -39.09
C ARG A 177 24.84 -47.72 -38.80
N GLU A 178 24.27 -48.20 -37.66
CA GLU A 178 24.18 -49.62 -37.36
C GLU A 178 23.35 -50.39 -38.41
N ARG A 179 22.24 -49.82 -38.85
CA ARG A 179 21.42 -50.42 -39.92
C ARG A 179 22.17 -50.46 -41.28
N GLU A 180 22.90 -49.39 -41.62
CA GLU A 180 23.73 -49.36 -42.83
C GLU A 180 24.85 -50.40 -42.77
N LEU A 181 25.52 -50.53 -41.62
CA LEU A 181 26.55 -51.56 -41.45
C LEU A 181 25.98 -52.97 -41.52
N ALA A 182 24.85 -53.23 -40.91
CA ALA A 182 24.20 -54.56 -40.99
C ALA A 182 23.80 -54.88 -42.45
N GLY A 183 23.31 -53.88 -43.19
CA GLY A 183 23.02 -54.05 -44.60
C GLY A 183 24.25 -54.36 -45.47
N LEU A 184 25.34 -53.67 -45.20
CA LEU A 184 26.64 -53.93 -45.89
C LEU A 184 27.20 -55.32 -45.52
N GLN A 185 27.14 -55.72 -44.26
CA GLN A 185 27.56 -57.06 -43.83
C GLN A 185 26.75 -58.18 -44.52
N ALA A 186 25.42 -58.01 -44.57
CA ALA A 186 24.56 -58.97 -45.28
C ALA A 186 24.89 -59.04 -46.79
N ALA A 187 25.13 -57.87 -47.45
CA ALA A 187 25.51 -57.86 -48.83
C ALA A 187 26.89 -58.50 -49.10
N VAL A 188 27.87 -58.30 -48.23
CA VAL A 188 29.17 -58.97 -48.30
C VAL A 188 29.03 -60.46 -48.13
N GLN A 189 28.28 -60.93 -47.16
CA GLN A 189 28.03 -62.35 -46.93
C GLN A 189 27.36 -62.99 -48.14
N GLN A 190 26.33 -62.32 -48.74
CA GLN A 190 25.63 -62.82 -49.91
C GLN A 190 26.54 -62.87 -51.11
N ALA A 191 27.39 -61.85 -51.38
CA ALA A 191 28.37 -61.85 -52.44
C ALA A 191 29.45 -62.93 -52.24
N ALA A 192 29.89 -63.20 -51.03
CA ALA A 192 30.82 -64.28 -50.73
C ALA A 192 30.22 -65.66 -50.99
N GLN A 193 28.96 -65.87 -50.62
CA GLN A 193 28.21 -67.14 -50.90
C GLN A 193 28.04 -67.37 -52.41
N HIS A 194 27.65 -66.32 -53.19
CA HIS A 194 27.58 -66.41 -54.66
C HIS A 194 28.90 -66.83 -55.29
N ARG A 195 29.99 -66.15 -54.89
CA ARG A 195 31.31 -66.53 -55.42
C ARG A 195 31.76 -67.93 -55.10
N MET A 196 31.38 -68.46 -53.94
CA MET A 196 31.65 -69.84 -53.55
C MET A 196 30.82 -70.84 -54.36
N GLN A 197 29.61 -70.48 -54.75
CA GLN A 197 28.73 -71.29 -55.59
C GLN A 197 29.20 -71.32 -57.07
N ASP A 198 29.71 -70.19 -57.54
CA ASP A 198 30.25 -70.07 -58.96
C ASP A 198 31.61 -70.74 -59.13
N ALA A 199 32.32 -71.13 -58.05
CA ALA A 199 33.61 -71.81 -58.04
C ALA A 199 33.57 -73.35 -57.95
N GLN A 200 32.31 -73.88 -57.81
CA GLN A 200 32.10 -75.34 -57.89
C GLN A 200 31.57 -75.77 -59.26
#